data_885d4ead4a631db8ea449dcb4bb6a097
#
_entry.id   885d4ead4a631db8ea449dcb4bb6a097
#
_cell.length_a   1.000
_cell.length_b   1.000
_cell.length_c   1.000
_cell.angle_alpha   90.00
_cell.angle_beta   90.00
_cell.angle_gamma   90.00
#
_symmetry.space_group_name_H-M   'P 1'
#
loop_
_entity.id
_entity.type
_entity.pdbx_description
1 polymer ?
#
loop_
_entity_poly.entity_id
_entity_poly.type
_entity_poly.pdbx_seq_one_letter_code
_entity_poly.pdbx_strand_id
1 'polypeptide(L)'
;MRFTDRTDAGRRLAAAVQHLRDEEPVVLGLPRGGVPVAFEVARALGAPLDVIVVRKLGVPYQPELAFGAIGEGGVRVLNDDVVRHCGIEPDHIAAVERAERQELERRARRYRAGRPASADEDRTVVRGEAPTAIGEAHTVIVVDDGIATGATAAAACQVVRAQGAARVVLAVPVAPPDAVRRLSAVADDVVCLSVPPLFGSVGEWYSDFSQTTDEEVAACLARAVADPARVRPAPVTTGVQVEAAGVRLAGDLARPEGAAGLVMFAHGSGSSRHSPRNRAVAEVLQEAGLGTLLFDLLTPAEEADRHNVFDIGTLAGRLAGATRWLRDRESAPIGYFGASTGAAAALRAAADDPDIGAVVSRGGRPDLAGPRLDDVRAPTLLIVGGADTMVLDLNRAAQAQLRCENRLEIVPGATHLFEEPGALDRVADLARQWFTTHLTAGSDPPTSAHRAPHH
;
A
#
# COMPACT_ATOMS: atom_id res chain seq x y z
N MET A 1 1.21 -19.57 12.29
CA MET A 1 0.84 -18.56 11.27
C MET A 1 2.13 -17.91 10.83
N ARG A 2 2.38 -17.71 9.54
CA ARG A 2 3.61 -17.06 9.05
C ARG A 2 3.19 -15.92 8.10
N PHE A 3 3.88 -14.79 8.16
CA PHE A 3 3.64 -13.62 7.32
C PHE A 3 4.63 -13.61 6.15
N THR A 4 4.20 -13.13 5.00
CA THR A 4 5.10 -12.95 3.85
C THR A 4 6.11 -11.86 4.17
N ASP A 5 5.65 -10.69 4.59
CA ASP A 5 6.41 -9.50 4.93
C ASP A 5 5.61 -8.63 5.93
N ARG A 6 6.10 -7.43 6.25
CA ARG A 6 5.43 -6.48 7.14
C ARG A 6 4.13 -5.93 6.57
N THR A 7 4.01 -5.84 5.27
CA THR A 7 2.79 -5.38 4.60
C THR A 7 1.67 -6.43 4.75
N ASP A 8 1.96 -7.71 4.50
CA ASP A 8 1.00 -8.81 4.73
C ASP A 8 0.59 -8.88 6.21
N ALA A 9 1.54 -8.74 7.13
CA ALA A 9 1.27 -8.70 8.56
C ALA A 9 0.35 -7.52 8.93
N GLY A 10 0.62 -6.33 8.39
CA GLY A 10 -0.18 -5.13 8.61
C GLY A 10 -1.60 -5.26 8.10
N ARG A 11 -1.82 -5.82 6.92
CA ARG A 11 -3.15 -6.07 6.36
C ARG A 11 -3.97 -7.03 7.22
N ARG A 12 -3.35 -8.09 7.71
CA ARG A 12 -4.03 -9.04 8.60
C ARG A 12 -4.33 -8.41 9.96
N LEU A 13 -3.41 -7.60 10.48
CA LEU A 13 -3.61 -6.88 11.75
C LEU A 13 -4.73 -5.85 11.62
N ALA A 14 -4.79 -5.14 10.52
CA ALA A 14 -5.86 -4.19 10.21
C ALA A 14 -7.25 -4.82 10.28
N ALA A 15 -7.41 -6.04 9.74
CA ALA A 15 -8.68 -6.78 9.85
C ALA A 15 -9.06 -7.09 11.30
N ALA A 16 -8.08 -7.39 12.17
CA ALA A 16 -8.33 -7.69 13.58
C ALA A 16 -8.72 -6.46 14.41
N VAL A 17 -8.28 -5.26 14.01
CA VAL A 17 -8.58 -3.99 14.69
C VAL A 17 -9.69 -3.18 14.00
N GLN A 18 -10.35 -3.73 12.99
CA GLN A 18 -11.39 -3.03 12.21
C GLN A 18 -12.56 -2.50 13.10
N HIS A 19 -12.85 -3.17 14.21
CA HIS A 19 -13.87 -2.76 15.16
C HIS A 19 -13.57 -1.45 15.88
N LEU A 20 -12.32 -0.96 15.83
CA LEU A 20 -11.90 0.32 16.42
C LEU A 20 -12.10 1.52 15.48
N ARG A 21 -12.55 1.29 14.26
CA ARG A 21 -12.69 2.34 13.24
C ARG A 21 -13.60 3.48 13.69
N ASP A 22 -14.73 3.14 14.31
CA ASP A 22 -15.73 4.11 14.72
C ASP A 22 -15.31 4.93 15.97
N GLU A 23 -14.18 4.55 16.59
CA GLU A 23 -13.56 5.31 17.69
C GLU A 23 -12.65 6.43 17.17
N GLU A 24 -12.54 6.63 15.84
CA GLU A 24 -11.66 7.61 15.19
C GLU A 24 -10.22 7.56 15.75
N PRO A 25 -9.56 6.40 15.72
CA PRO A 25 -8.27 6.21 16.36
C PRO A 25 -7.16 6.99 15.67
N VAL A 26 -6.07 7.26 16.43
CA VAL A 26 -4.76 7.66 15.88
C VAL A 26 -3.85 6.43 15.92
N VAL A 27 -3.17 6.14 14.81
CA VAL A 27 -2.24 5.00 14.71
C VAL A 27 -0.80 5.50 14.84
N LEU A 28 -0.07 4.92 15.77
CA LEU A 28 1.33 5.26 16.04
C LEU A 28 2.23 4.03 15.81
N GLY A 29 3.11 4.11 14.79
CA GLY A 29 4.08 3.06 14.50
C GLY A 29 5.34 3.18 15.34
N LEU A 30 5.82 2.08 15.92
CA LEU A 30 7.14 2.02 16.55
C LEU A 30 8.23 1.88 15.48
N PRO A 31 9.13 2.88 15.35
CA PRO A 31 10.14 2.80 14.32
C PRO A 31 11.24 1.77 14.70
N ARG A 32 11.79 1.06 13.72
CA ARG A 32 11.55 1.22 12.29
C ARG A 32 10.50 0.22 11.78
N GLY A 33 10.57 -1.06 12.17
CA GLY A 33 9.80 -2.17 11.62
C GLY A 33 8.29 -2.06 11.82
N GLY A 34 7.83 -1.43 12.91
CA GLY A 34 6.41 -1.23 13.17
C GLY A 34 5.72 -0.24 12.23
N VAL A 35 6.49 0.67 11.56
CA VAL A 35 5.88 1.71 10.72
C VAL A 35 5.22 1.16 9.44
N PRO A 36 5.82 0.24 8.66
CA PRO A 36 5.14 -0.40 7.54
C PRO A 36 3.87 -1.17 7.96
N VAL A 37 3.89 -1.82 9.13
CA VAL A 37 2.70 -2.51 9.68
C VAL A 37 1.62 -1.50 10.07
N ALA A 38 2.01 -0.41 10.76
CA ALA A 38 1.12 0.68 11.18
C ALA A 38 0.50 1.40 9.98
N PHE A 39 1.24 1.55 8.88
CA PHE A 39 0.74 2.14 7.65
C PHE A 39 -0.46 1.37 7.09
N GLU A 40 -0.40 0.04 7.04
CA GLU A 40 -1.51 -0.78 6.57
C GLU A 40 -2.72 -0.71 7.53
N VAL A 41 -2.46 -0.65 8.86
CA VAL A 41 -3.52 -0.48 9.87
C VAL A 41 -4.19 0.88 9.73
N ALA A 42 -3.42 1.97 9.67
CA ALA A 42 -3.94 3.32 9.51
C ALA A 42 -4.75 3.47 8.22
N ARG A 43 -4.24 2.93 7.12
CA ARG A 43 -4.91 2.91 5.83
C ARG A 43 -6.28 2.22 5.90
N ALA A 44 -6.35 1.05 6.51
CA ALA A 44 -7.60 0.28 6.60
C ALA A 44 -8.64 0.93 7.51
N LEU A 45 -8.21 1.62 8.56
CA LEU A 45 -9.10 2.32 9.49
C LEU A 45 -9.51 3.72 9.01
N GLY A 46 -8.83 4.30 8.01
CA GLY A 46 -8.98 5.70 7.66
C GLY A 46 -8.42 6.64 8.71
N ALA A 47 -7.43 6.18 9.47
CA ALA A 47 -6.89 6.86 10.64
C ALA A 47 -5.60 7.63 10.32
N PRO A 48 -5.33 8.74 11.02
CA PRO A 48 -4.04 9.41 10.97
C PRO A 48 -2.91 8.47 11.38
N LEU A 49 -1.77 8.53 10.66
CA LEU A 49 -0.55 7.80 10.99
C LEU A 49 0.55 8.75 11.41
N ASP A 50 1.20 8.43 12.52
CA ASP A 50 2.48 9.04 12.89
C ASP A 50 3.42 7.98 13.51
N VAL A 51 4.67 8.36 13.80
CA VAL A 51 5.60 7.54 14.56
C VAL A 51 5.59 7.95 16.02
N ILE A 52 5.81 6.99 16.89
CA ILE A 52 6.12 7.27 18.29
C ILE A 52 7.58 6.88 18.58
N VAL A 53 8.40 7.88 18.86
CA VAL A 53 9.78 7.66 19.26
C VAL A 53 9.87 7.67 20.78
N VAL A 54 10.27 6.55 21.33
CA VAL A 54 10.46 6.37 22.77
C VAL A 54 11.88 5.87 23.05
N ARG A 55 12.39 6.22 24.23
CA ARG A 55 13.68 5.74 24.72
C ARG A 55 13.53 5.23 26.14
N LYS A 56 14.03 4.01 26.38
CA LYS A 56 14.08 3.44 27.72
C LYS A 56 15.18 4.15 28.52
N LEU A 57 14.91 4.40 29.78
CA LEU A 57 15.87 4.84 30.75
C LEU A 57 16.41 3.60 31.50
N GLY A 58 17.53 3.08 31.03
CA GLY A 58 18.15 1.87 31.60
C GLY A 58 18.91 2.14 32.87
N VAL A 59 18.88 1.19 33.82
CA VAL A 59 19.71 1.24 35.04
C VAL A 59 21.20 1.26 34.65
N PRO A 60 22.04 2.18 35.16
CA PRO A 60 23.41 2.38 34.68
C PRO A 60 24.27 1.11 34.62
N TYR A 61 24.09 0.19 35.58
CA TYR A 61 24.83 -1.09 35.68
C TYR A 61 24.06 -2.29 35.13
N GLN A 62 22.79 -2.11 34.67
CA GLN A 62 21.95 -3.12 34.08
C GLN A 62 21.02 -2.49 33.02
N PRO A 63 21.53 -2.11 31.84
CA PRO A 63 20.77 -1.33 30.83
C PRO A 63 19.51 -1.99 30.32
N GLU A 64 19.40 -3.32 30.42
CA GLU A 64 18.18 -4.05 30.05
C GLU A 64 17.02 -3.86 31.04
N LEU A 65 17.33 -3.53 32.30
CA LEU A 65 16.37 -3.15 33.31
C LEU A 65 16.04 -1.66 33.16
N ALA A 66 14.82 -1.32 32.74
CA ALA A 66 14.40 0.06 32.59
C ALA A 66 13.81 0.59 33.92
N PHE A 67 14.29 1.72 34.39
CA PHE A 67 13.68 2.47 35.49
C PHE A 67 12.70 3.53 34.98
N GLY A 68 12.54 3.68 33.67
CA GLY A 68 11.60 4.61 33.08
C GLY A 68 11.65 4.64 31.55
N ALA A 69 10.96 5.60 31.01
CA ALA A 69 10.97 5.91 29.59
C ALA A 69 10.80 7.40 29.36
N ILE A 70 11.30 7.89 28.25
CA ILE A 70 11.05 9.23 27.74
C ILE A 70 10.46 9.15 26.34
N GLY A 71 9.57 10.09 26.03
CA GLY A 71 8.97 10.30 24.72
C GLY A 71 9.14 11.73 24.26
N GLU A 72 8.67 11.99 23.06
CA GLU A 72 8.62 13.32 22.50
C GLU A 72 7.70 14.24 23.33
N GLY A 73 7.82 15.57 23.13
CA GLY A 73 7.05 16.55 23.91
C GLY A 73 7.46 16.66 25.37
N GLY A 74 8.66 16.19 25.73
CA GLY A 74 9.18 16.28 27.11
C GLY A 74 8.58 15.25 28.07
N VAL A 75 7.79 14.30 27.57
CA VAL A 75 7.15 13.27 28.39
C VAL A 75 8.20 12.37 29.04
N ARG A 76 8.02 12.14 30.34
CA ARG A 76 8.85 11.25 31.16
C ARG A 76 7.96 10.40 32.05
N VAL A 77 8.19 9.11 32.03
CA VAL A 77 7.57 8.13 32.92
C VAL A 77 8.64 7.43 33.70
N LEU A 78 8.56 7.44 35.02
CA LEU A 78 9.49 6.75 35.93
C LEU A 78 8.75 5.60 36.63
N ASN A 79 9.50 4.53 36.88
CA ASN A 79 9.08 3.44 37.76
C ASN A 79 9.77 3.64 39.10
N ASP A 80 9.08 4.29 40.05
CA ASP A 80 9.62 4.64 41.36
C ASP A 80 10.03 3.41 42.16
N ASP A 81 9.40 2.26 41.95
CA ASP A 81 9.78 1.02 42.63
C ASP A 81 11.13 0.53 42.14
N VAL A 82 11.41 0.57 40.85
CA VAL A 82 12.73 0.22 40.29
C VAL A 82 13.76 1.23 40.74
N VAL A 83 13.45 2.53 40.68
CA VAL A 83 14.37 3.59 41.17
C VAL A 83 14.78 3.35 42.60
N ARG A 84 13.82 3.09 43.50
CA ARG A 84 14.07 2.81 44.90
C ARG A 84 14.83 1.50 45.12
N HIS A 85 14.41 0.42 44.49
CA HIS A 85 15.01 -0.92 44.63
C HIS A 85 16.46 -0.95 44.16
N CYS A 86 16.75 -0.25 43.08
CA CYS A 86 18.09 -0.17 42.50
C CYS A 86 18.96 0.96 43.11
N GLY A 87 18.40 1.78 43.98
CA GLY A 87 19.12 2.88 44.63
C GLY A 87 19.67 3.91 43.62
N ILE A 88 18.88 4.26 42.60
CA ILE A 88 19.34 5.15 41.53
C ILE A 88 19.25 6.59 42.00
N GLU A 89 20.40 7.24 42.11
CA GLU A 89 20.50 8.63 42.56
C GLU A 89 19.93 9.61 41.50
N PRO A 90 19.34 10.75 41.91
CA PRO A 90 18.77 11.75 41.02
C PRO A 90 19.71 12.24 39.92
N ASP A 91 21.00 12.38 40.24
CA ASP A 91 22.04 12.82 39.30
C ASP A 91 22.27 11.79 38.19
N HIS A 92 22.20 10.49 38.50
CA HIS A 92 22.27 9.42 37.52
C HIS A 92 21.03 9.40 36.62
N ILE A 93 19.81 9.57 37.18
CA ILE A 93 18.58 9.69 36.41
C ILE A 93 18.74 10.84 35.41
N ALA A 94 19.15 12.02 35.85
CA ALA A 94 19.32 13.19 35.01
C ALA A 94 20.37 13.01 33.90
N ALA A 95 21.44 12.26 34.19
CA ALA A 95 22.51 11.98 33.23
C ALA A 95 22.01 11.04 32.11
N VAL A 96 21.34 9.93 32.47
CA VAL A 96 20.76 8.98 31.51
C VAL A 96 19.69 9.67 30.68
N GLU A 97 18.80 10.43 31.29
CA GLU A 97 17.74 11.18 30.61
C GLU A 97 18.29 12.15 29.56
N ARG A 98 19.34 12.93 29.91
CA ARG A 98 19.96 13.86 28.94
C ARG A 98 20.51 13.13 27.71
N ALA A 99 21.22 12.02 27.92
CA ALA A 99 21.82 11.25 26.83
C ALA A 99 20.74 10.66 25.91
N GLU A 100 19.71 10.05 26.51
CA GLU A 100 18.61 9.42 25.74
C GLU A 100 17.72 10.46 25.06
N ARG A 101 17.56 11.67 25.64
CA ARG A 101 16.79 12.77 25.02
C ARG A 101 17.45 13.29 23.75
N GLN A 102 18.77 13.42 23.73
CA GLN A 102 19.51 13.83 22.52
C GLN A 102 19.30 12.83 21.38
N GLU A 103 19.36 11.54 21.69
CA GLU A 103 19.15 10.48 20.70
C GLU A 103 17.68 10.42 20.24
N LEU A 104 16.72 10.61 21.15
CA LEU A 104 15.29 10.68 20.83
C LEU A 104 15.01 11.82 19.83
N GLU A 105 15.48 13.03 20.13
CA GLU A 105 15.29 14.20 19.26
C GLU A 105 15.96 14.03 17.90
N ARG A 106 17.17 13.41 17.87
CA ARG A 106 17.87 13.11 16.63
C ARG A 106 17.02 12.19 15.72
N ARG A 107 16.43 11.13 16.29
CA ARG A 107 15.58 10.18 15.55
C ARG A 107 14.27 10.82 15.12
N ALA A 108 13.60 11.54 16.00
CA ALA A 108 12.35 12.22 15.70
C ALA A 108 12.50 13.20 14.53
N ARG A 109 13.56 14.02 14.54
CA ARG A 109 13.88 14.92 13.42
C ARG A 109 14.12 14.17 12.12
N ARG A 110 14.81 13.03 12.15
CA ARG A 110 15.13 12.25 10.95
C ARG A 110 13.86 11.71 10.27
N TYR A 111 12.92 11.17 11.04
CA TYR A 111 11.68 10.61 10.49
C TYR A 111 10.72 11.69 9.96
N ARG A 112 10.82 12.93 10.44
CA ARG A 112 9.95 14.04 10.01
C ARG A 112 10.58 15.00 8.98
N ALA A 113 11.87 14.84 8.67
CA ALA A 113 12.60 15.74 7.76
C ALA A 113 12.07 15.78 6.31
N GLY A 114 11.29 14.80 5.88
CA GLY A 114 10.71 14.72 4.55
C GLY A 114 9.22 15.12 4.46
N ARG A 115 8.63 15.59 5.54
CA ARG A 115 7.20 15.89 5.59
C ARG A 115 6.88 17.22 4.91
N PRO A 116 6.04 17.28 3.84
CA PRO A 116 5.61 18.55 3.28
C PRO A 116 4.81 19.34 4.32
N ALA A 117 4.97 20.66 4.35
CA ALA A 117 4.15 21.52 5.18
C ALA A 117 2.69 21.41 4.68
N SER A 118 1.80 20.85 5.49
CA SER A 118 0.38 20.83 5.17
C SER A 118 -0.18 22.25 5.20
N ALA A 119 -0.95 22.61 4.14
CA ALA A 119 -1.57 23.92 4.00
C ALA A 119 -2.84 24.09 4.86
N ASP A 120 -3.18 23.14 5.71
CA ASP A 120 -4.37 23.19 6.57
C ASP A 120 -3.96 23.55 8.00
N GLU A 121 -4.08 24.83 8.31
CA GLU A 121 -3.81 25.41 9.64
C GLU A 121 -4.82 24.96 10.72
N ASP A 122 -5.87 24.23 10.37
CA ASP A 122 -6.97 23.84 11.28
C ASP A 122 -6.96 22.36 11.71
N ARG A 123 -6.00 21.55 11.22
CA ARG A 123 -5.73 20.21 11.70
C ARG A 123 -4.30 20.10 12.20
N THR A 124 -4.16 20.29 13.49
CA THR A 124 -2.93 20.43 14.25
C THR A 124 -2.01 19.20 14.17
N VAL A 125 -1.24 19.09 13.08
CA VAL A 125 0.02 18.36 13.08
C VAL A 125 1.12 19.38 12.89
N VAL A 126 1.60 19.94 14.00
CA VAL A 126 2.56 21.04 14.01
C VAL A 126 3.97 20.56 13.66
N ARG A 127 4.69 21.41 12.91
CA ARG A 127 6.12 21.27 12.57
C ARG A 127 6.97 20.90 13.79
N GLY A 128 7.52 19.68 13.83
CA GLY A 128 8.64 19.34 14.70
C GLY A 128 8.33 19.13 16.18
N GLU A 129 7.08 19.21 16.60
CA GLU A 129 6.62 18.89 17.94
C GLU A 129 5.97 17.51 17.98
N ALA A 130 5.89 16.88 19.15
CA ALA A 130 5.25 15.59 19.39
C ALA A 130 3.88 15.48 18.73
N PRO A 131 3.33 14.25 18.48
CA PRO A 131 2.00 14.09 17.90
C PRO A 131 0.99 14.89 18.72
N THR A 132 0.69 16.10 18.28
CA THR A 132 -0.21 17.05 18.97
C THR A 132 -1.67 16.64 18.88
N ALA A 133 -1.95 15.52 18.25
CA ALA A 133 -3.30 14.99 18.04
C ALA A 133 -3.75 13.97 19.10
N ILE A 134 -2.96 13.70 20.13
CA ILE A 134 -3.39 12.87 21.26
C ILE A 134 -4.18 13.77 22.22
N GLY A 135 -5.44 14.07 21.88
CA GLY A 135 -6.34 14.74 22.80
C GLY A 135 -6.93 13.74 23.82
N GLU A 136 -7.43 14.26 24.94
CA GLU A 136 -8.02 13.47 26.05
C GLU A 136 -9.15 12.52 25.63
N ALA A 137 -9.69 12.66 24.41
CA ALA A 137 -10.82 11.89 23.89
C ALA A 137 -10.44 10.84 22.83
N HIS A 138 -9.15 10.66 22.51
CA HIS A 138 -8.78 9.78 21.39
C HIS A 138 -8.32 8.39 21.82
N THR A 139 -8.76 7.40 21.06
CA THR A 139 -8.18 6.05 21.06
C THR A 139 -6.88 6.07 20.26
N VAL A 140 -5.79 5.57 20.86
CA VAL A 140 -4.49 5.46 20.20
C VAL A 140 -4.13 4.00 20.03
N ILE A 141 -3.81 3.62 18.79
CA ILE A 141 -3.33 2.27 18.45
C ILE A 141 -1.82 2.33 18.26
N VAL A 142 -1.08 1.74 19.19
CA VAL A 142 0.39 1.56 19.08
C VAL A 142 0.67 0.28 18.33
N VAL A 143 1.48 0.35 17.26
CA VAL A 143 1.75 -0.77 16.37
C VAL A 143 3.26 -1.06 16.28
N ASP A 144 3.61 -2.35 16.36
CA ASP A 144 4.98 -2.84 16.10
C ASP A 144 4.94 -4.05 15.15
N ASP A 145 6.08 -4.43 14.54
CA ASP A 145 6.18 -5.59 13.64
C ASP A 145 6.23 -6.94 14.40
N GLY A 146 6.35 -6.89 15.70
CA GLY A 146 6.31 -8.04 16.61
C GLY A 146 7.03 -7.74 17.91
N ILE A 147 6.71 -8.50 18.93
CA ILE A 147 7.23 -8.30 20.27
C ILE A 147 8.09 -9.49 20.68
N ALA A 148 9.30 -9.19 21.13
CA ALA A 148 10.16 -10.15 21.83
C ALA A 148 10.02 -9.97 23.36
N THR A 149 10.65 -8.94 23.94
CA THR A 149 10.57 -8.65 25.37
C THR A 149 9.41 -7.73 25.75
N GLY A 150 8.91 -6.92 24.82
CA GLY A 150 7.84 -5.95 25.05
C GLY A 150 8.26 -4.65 25.75
N ALA A 151 9.54 -4.49 26.10
CA ALA A 151 9.96 -3.33 26.87
C ALA A 151 9.78 -1.99 26.12
N THR A 152 10.00 -1.97 24.80
CA THR A 152 9.78 -0.78 23.96
C THR A 152 8.28 -0.47 23.81
N ALA A 153 7.47 -1.49 23.56
CA ALA A 153 6.03 -1.34 23.45
C ALA A 153 5.39 -0.87 24.77
N ALA A 154 5.84 -1.40 25.92
CA ALA A 154 5.42 -0.94 27.24
C ALA A 154 5.75 0.54 27.45
N ALA A 155 6.98 0.94 27.12
CA ALA A 155 7.41 2.33 27.19
C ALA A 155 6.55 3.25 26.32
N ALA A 156 6.22 2.81 25.08
CA ALA A 156 5.37 3.56 24.17
C ALA A 156 3.95 3.72 24.73
N CYS A 157 3.32 2.65 25.20
CA CYS A 157 1.98 2.72 25.81
C CYS A 157 1.95 3.69 27.01
N GLN A 158 2.97 3.66 27.86
CA GLN A 158 3.08 4.56 29.01
C GLN A 158 3.24 6.02 28.56
N VAL A 159 4.08 6.28 27.55
CA VAL A 159 4.29 7.64 27.02
C VAL A 159 3.00 8.16 26.40
N VAL A 160 2.34 7.37 25.56
CA VAL A 160 1.06 7.72 24.93
C VAL A 160 -0.03 8.04 25.98
N ARG A 161 -0.10 7.25 27.05
CA ARG A 161 -0.98 7.50 28.19
C ARG A 161 -0.67 8.81 28.89
N ALA A 162 0.61 9.08 29.12
CA ALA A 162 1.07 10.33 29.74
C ALA A 162 0.86 11.57 28.84
N GLN A 163 0.70 11.37 27.53
CA GLN A 163 0.34 12.41 26.57
C GLN A 163 -1.19 12.67 26.53
N GLY A 164 -2.00 11.96 27.32
CA GLY A 164 -3.42 12.23 27.46
C GLY A 164 -4.33 11.32 26.63
N ALA A 165 -3.83 10.20 26.05
CA ALA A 165 -4.69 9.25 25.37
C ALA A 165 -5.75 8.65 26.32
N ALA A 166 -7.02 8.72 25.96
CA ALA A 166 -8.11 8.16 26.74
C ALA A 166 -8.09 6.62 26.73
N ARG A 167 -7.72 6.03 25.61
CA ARG A 167 -7.57 4.59 25.41
C ARG A 167 -6.32 4.26 24.63
N VAL A 168 -5.56 3.29 25.10
CA VAL A 168 -4.33 2.80 24.44
C VAL A 168 -4.50 1.35 24.06
N VAL A 169 -4.50 1.05 22.77
CA VAL A 169 -4.53 -0.30 22.21
C VAL A 169 -3.16 -0.63 21.65
N LEU A 170 -2.60 -1.77 22.04
CA LEU A 170 -1.38 -2.29 21.43
C LEU A 170 -1.74 -3.35 20.40
N ALA A 171 -1.31 -3.17 19.15
CA ALA A 171 -1.61 -4.09 18.07
C ALA A 171 -0.32 -4.60 17.41
N VAL A 172 -0.13 -5.93 17.39
CA VAL A 172 1.08 -6.57 16.88
C VAL A 172 0.78 -7.88 16.16
N PRO A 173 1.56 -8.26 15.12
CA PRO A 173 1.39 -9.52 14.43
C PRO A 173 1.74 -10.75 15.26
N VAL A 174 2.78 -10.65 16.11
CA VAL A 174 3.26 -11.78 16.91
C VAL A 174 3.90 -11.34 18.21
N ALA A 175 3.64 -12.08 19.28
CA ALA A 175 4.28 -11.90 20.59
C ALA A 175 4.28 -13.20 21.39
N PRO A 176 5.26 -13.45 22.28
CA PRO A 176 5.21 -14.58 23.22
C PRO A 176 4.14 -14.36 24.31
N PRO A 177 3.57 -15.44 24.87
CA PRO A 177 2.44 -15.35 25.83
C PRO A 177 2.74 -14.51 27.08
N ASP A 178 3.98 -14.54 27.57
CA ASP A 178 4.38 -13.79 28.75
C ASP A 178 4.51 -12.28 28.46
N ALA A 179 4.92 -11.89 27.25
CA ALA A 179 4.92 -10.50 26.84
C ALA A 179 3.50 -9.94 26.71
N VAL A 180 2.56 -10.68 26.11
CA VAL A 180 1.15 -10.28 26.04
C VAL A 180 0.59 -10.03 27.44
N ARG A 181 0.82 -10.95 28.39
CA ARG A 181 0.34 -10.77 29.78
C ARG A 181 0.93 -9.52 30.44
N ARG A 182 2.22 -9.23 30.26
CA ARG A 182 2.84 -8.01 30.82
C ARG A 182 2.29 -6.75 30.19
N LEU A 183 2.07 -6.76 28.88
CA LEU A 183 1.60 -5.58 28.14
C LEU A 183 0.12 -5.27 28.42
N SER A 184 -0.70 -6.26 28.73
CA SER A 184 -2.09 -6.06 29.19
C SER A 184 -2.19 -5.31 30.52
N ALA A 185 -1.08 -5.09 31.23
CA ALA A 185 -1.05 -4.24 32.44
C ALA A 185 -0.82 -2.75 32.12
N VAL A 186 -0.39 -2.41 30.90
CA VAL A 186 -0.06 -1.02 30.49
C VAL A 186 -0.86 -0.51 29.29
N ALA A 187 -1.48 -1.40 28.54
CA ALA A 187 -2.45 -1.09 27.48
C ALA A 187 -3.86 -1.51 27.92
N ASP A 188 -4.87 -0.81 27.43
CA ASP A 188 -6.28 -1.15 27.72
C ASP A 188 -6.72 -2.39 26.94
N ASP A 189 -6.10 -2.62 25.78
CA ASP A 189 -6.30 -3.81 24.96
C ASP A 189 -4.99 -4.20 24.24
N VAL A 190 -4.81 -5.51 24.03
CA VAL A 190 -3.67 -6.07 23.29
C VAL A 190 -4.17 -6.99 22.18
N VAL A 191 -4.13 -6.51 20.96
CA VAL A 191 -4.49 -7.27 19.77
C VAL A 191 -3.23 -7.93 19.20
N CYS A 192 -3.16 -9.26 19.29
CA CYS A 192 -2.03 -10.03 18.78
C CYS A 192 -2.53 -11.18 17.89
N LEU A 193 -2.11 -11.21 16.63
CA LEU A 193 -2.58 -12.21 15.67
C LEU A 193 -2.06 -13.62 15.96
N SER A 194 -0.86 -13.73 16.51
CA SER A 194 -0.22 -15.01 16.81
C SER A 194 0.50 -14.97 18.15
N VAL A 195 0.13 -15.87 19.05
CA VAL A 195 0.74 -15.98 20.40
C VAL A 195 1.31 -17.40 20.55
N PRO A 196 2.48 -17.68 19.93
CA PRO A 196 3.06 -19.02 19.95
C PRO A 196 3.62 -19.40 21.32
N PRO A 197 3.44 -20.64 21.76
CA PRO A 197 4.00 -21.10 23.04
C PRO A 197 5.55 -21.21 23.03
N LEU A 198 6.11 -21.43 21.85
CA LEU A 198 7.56 -21.42 21.62
C LEU A 198 7.88 -20.26 20.70
N PHE A 199 8.70 -19.33 21.21
CA PHE A 199 9.04 -18.11 20.51
C PHE A 199 10.57 -17.87 20.60
N GLY A 200 11.24 -17.91 19.46
CA GLY A 200 12.66 -17.60 19.36
C GLY A 200 12.90 -16.11 19.08
N SER A 201 12.42 -15.65 17.93
CA SER A 201 12.55 -14.27 17.49
C SER A 201 11.37 -13.83 16.62
N VAL A 202 11.16 -12.52 16.49
CA VAL A 202 10.12 -11.95 15.61
C VAL A 202 10.34 -12.38 14.14
N GLY A 203 11.60 -12.37 13.67
CA GLY A 203 11.93 -12.66 12.28
C GLY A 203 11.55 -14.06 11.80
N GLU A 204 11.44 -15.06 12.70
CA GLU A 204 11.02 -16.42 12.35
C GLU A 204 9.57 -16.50 11.82
N TRP A 205 8.77 -15.48 12.12
CA TRP A 205 7.35 -15.39 11.74
C TRP A 205 7.14 -14.74 10.39
N TYR A 206 8.22 -14.28 9.75
CA TYR A 206 8.21 -13.63 8.45
C TYR A 206 8.98 -14.45 7.42
N SER A 207 8.55 -14.45 6.18
CA SER A 207 9.31 -15.03 5.07
C SER A 207 10.38 -14.05 4.59
N ASP A 208 10.04 -12.76 4.57
CA ASP A 208 10.97 -11.65 4.38
C ASP A 208 10.91 -10.74 5.60
N PHE A 209 12.02 -10.66 6.35
CA PHE A 209 12.21 -9.77 7.51
C PHE A 209 13.42 -8.87 7.30
N SER A 210 13.64 -8.41 6.07
CA SER A 210 14.69 -7.45 5.73
C SER A 210 14.58 -6.20 6.62
N GLN A 211 15.72 -5.54 6.84
CA GLN A 211 15.77 -4.39 7.73
C GLN A 211 15.07 -3.19 7.10
N THR A 212 14.01 -2.68 7.74
CA THR A 212 13.36 -1.43 7.36
C THR A 212 14.34 -0.26 7.50
N THR A 213 14.49 0.54 6.45
CA THR A 213 15.35 1.72 6.42
C THR A 213 14.63 2.96 6.96
N ASP A 214 15.39 4.01 7.29
CA ASP A 214 14.80 5.29 7.71
C ASP A 214 14.08 5.98 6.52
N GLU A 215 14.54 5.74 5.29
CA GLU A 215 13.92 6.21 4.05
C GLU A 215 12.57 5.56 3.81
N GLU A 216 12.43 4.26 4.07
CA GLU A 216 11.14 3.55 4.01
C GLU A 216 10.16 4.07 5.05
N VAL A 217 10.62 4.34 6.27
CA VAL A 217 9.79 4.97 7.31
C VAL A 217 9.29 6.34 6.85
N ALA A 218 10.19 7.19 6.34
CA ALA A 218 9.83 8.51 5.83
C ALA A 218 8.83 8.42 4.64
N ALA A 219 9.00 7.45 3.75
CA ALA A 219 8.10 7.22 2.63
C ALA A 219 6.69 6.80 3.10
N CYS A 220 6.57 5.91 4.08
CA CYS A 220 5.27 5.53 4.67
C CYS A 220 4.57 6.76 5.27
N LEU A 221 5.28 7.58 6.04
CA LEU A 221 4.72 8.78 6.65
C LEU A 221 4.31 9.82 5.60
N ALA A 222 5.14 10.06 4.58
CA ALA A 222 4.82 10.98 3.49
C ALA A 222 3.57 10.53 2.71
N ARG A 223 3.44 9.24 2.44
CA ARG A 223 2.25 8.66 1.79
C ARG A 223 1.00 8.84 2.65
N ALA A 224 1.09 8.66 3.96
CA ALA A 224 -0.03 8.85 4.87
C ALA A 224 -0.49 10.31 4.96
N VAL A 225 0.43 11.29 4.82
CA VAL A 225 0.10 12.73 4.87
C VAL A 225 -0.41 13.26 3.52
N ALA A 226 0.12 12.76 2.41
CA ALA A 226 -0.20 13.26 1.08
C ALA A 226 -1.69 13.10 0.73
N ASP A 227 -2.43 12.26 1.45
CA ASP A 227 -3.85 12.08 1.24
C ASP A 227 -4.64 11.57 2.47
N PRO A 228 -4.94 12.43 3.45
CA PRO A 228 -5.82 12.05 4.55
C PRO A 228 -7.27 11.75 4.09
N ALA A 229 -7.69 12.25 2.92
CA ALA A 229 -8.98 11.93 2.30
C ALA A 229 -8.94 10.65 1.45
N ARG A 230 -7.76 10.16 1.11
CA ARG A 230 -7.52 8.95 0.28
C ARG A 230 -7.16 7.70 1.07
N VAL A 231 -7.24 7.71 2.38
CA VAL A 231 -7.30 6.49 3.16
C VAL A 231 -8.72 5.91 3.01
N ARG A 232 -9.09 5.66 1.76
CA ARG A 232 -10.27 4.85 1.48
C ARG A 232 -9.99 3.45 2.00
N PRO A 233 -10.94 2.81 2.70
CA PRO A 233 -10.79 1.42 3.08
C PRO A 233 -10.42 0.63 1.83
N ALA A 234 -9.48 -0.31 1.98
CA ALA A 234 -9.13 -1.19 0.88
C ALA A 234 -10.45 -1.76 0.30
N PRO A 235 -10.68 -1.65 -1.01
CA PRO A 235 -11.96 -2.06 -1.57
C PRO A 235 -12.17 -3.54 -1.27
N VAL A 236 -13.40 -3.90 -0.93
CA VAL A 236 -13.76 -5.29 -0.74
C VAL A 236 -13.56 -6.01 -2.07
N THR A 237 -12.60 -6.92 -2.12
CA THR A 237 -12.41 -7.78 -3.28
C THR A 237 -13.42 -8.91 -3.23
N THR A 238 -14.25 -8.98 -4.25
CA THR A 238 -15.27 -10.02 -4.39
C THR A 238 -14.84 -11.01 -5.48
N GLY A 239 -14.82 -12.30 -5.15
CA GLY A 239 -14.66 -13.36 -6.15
C GLY A 239 -15.87 -13.40 -7.09
N VAL A 240 -15.64 -13.33 -8.38
CA VAL A 240 -16.69 -13.31 -9.40
C VAL A 240 -16.49 -14.39 -10.45
N GLN A 241 -17.59 -14.80 -11.10
CA GLN A 241 -17.56 -15.63 -12.32
C GLN A 241 -17.89 -14.73 -13.52
N VAL A 242 -16.89 -14.50 -14.34
CA VAL A 242 -16.98 -13.66 -15.53
C VAL A 242 -17.42 -14.51 -16.72
N GLU A 243 -18.56 -14.19 -17.29
CA GLU A 243 -19.02 -14.85 -18.51
C GLU A 243 -18.39 -14.16 -19.74
N ALA A 244 -17.52 -14.89 -20.45
CA ALA A 244 -16.80 -14.34 -21.58
C ALA A 244 -16.71 -15.34 -22.72
N ALA A 245 -17.21 -14.99 -23.89
CA ALA A 245 -17.19 -15.81 -25.12
C ALA A 245 -17.58 -17.29 -24.90
N GLY A 246 -18.67 -17.52 -24.15
CA GLY A 246 -19.25 -18.84 -23.92
C GLY A 246 -18.62 -19.68 -22.82
N VAL A 247 -17.67 -19.14 -22.05
CA VAL A 247 -17.07 -19.82 -20.87
C VAL A 247 -17.21 -18.96 -19.62
N ARG A 248 -17.07 -19.58 -18.45
CA ARG A 248 -16.99 -18.91 -17.15
C ARG A 248 -15.54 -18.88 -16.70
N LEU A 249 -15.06 -17.69 -16.41
CA LEU A 249 -13.71 -17.42 -15.96
C LEU A 249 -13.73 -16.88 -14.53
N ALA A 250 -12.85 -17.40 -13.71
CA ALA A 250 -12.74 -16.92 -12.34
C ALA A 250 -12.08 -15.52 -12.31
N GLY A 251 -12.61 -14.61 -11.49
CA GLY A 251 -12.11 -13.25 -11.36
C GLY A 251 -12.21 -12.72 -9.93
N ASP A 252 -11.41 -11.72 -9.64
CA ASP A 252 -11.36 -10.96 -8.41
C ASP A 252 -11.69 -9.50 -8.76
N LEU A 253 -12.90 -9.04 -8.41
CA LEU A 253 -13.37 -7.68 -8.65
C LEU A 253 -13.25 -6.86 -7.37
N ALA A 254 -12.49 -5.79 -7.43
CA ALA A 254 -12.36 -4.82 -6.34
C ALA A 254 -12.93 -3.47 -6.79
N ARG A 255 -13.83 -2.90 -5.96
CA ARG A 255 -14.48 -1.62 -6.23
C ARG A 255 -14.36 -0.69 -5.04
N PRO A 256 -13.51 0.35 -5.10
CA PRO A 256 -13.61 1.48 -4.20
C PRO A 256 -14.96 2.17 -4.34
N GLU A 257 -15.49 2.70 -3.25
CA GLU A 257 -16.73 3.49 -3.30
C GLU A 257 -16.52 4.72 -4.19
N GLY A 258 -17.43 4.97 -5.14
CA GLY A 258 -17.32 6.06 -6.12
C GLY A 258 -16.14 5.90 -7.07
N ALA A 259 -15.80 4.68 -7.48
CA ALA A 259 -14.72 4.42 -8.43
C ALA A 259 -14.91 5.24 -9.71
N ALA A 260 -13.89 6.02 -10.07
CA ALA A 260 -13.93 6.93 -11.22
C ALA A 260 -13.77 6.19 -12.56
N GLY A 261 -13.24 4.97 -12.54
CA GLY A 261 -13.04 4.08 -13.69
C GLY A 261 -12.71 2.68 -13.22
N LEU A 262 -12.72 1.73 -14.16
CA LEU A 262 -12.42 0.31 -13.93
C LEU A 262 -11.27 -0.14 -14.83
N VAL A 263 -10.28 -0.82 -14.25
CA VAL A 263 -9.15 -1.38 -15.00
C VAL A 263 -9.21 -2.90 -14.99
N MET A 264 -9.28 -3.48 -16.18
CA MET A 264 -9.26 -4.93 -16.40
C MET A 264 -7.85 -5.41 -16.70
N PHE A 265 -7.42 -6.46 -16.03
CA PHE A 265 -6.06 -6.99 -16.15
C PHE A 265 -6.02 -8.19 -17.10
N ALA A 266 -5.26 -8.05 -18.17
CA ALA A 266 -4.91 -9.14 -19.09
C ALA A 266 -3.51 -9.65 -18.76
N HIS A 267 -3.44 -10.81 -18.08
CA HIS A 267 -2.17 -11.43 -17.67
C HIS A 267 -1.42 -12.04 -18.85
N GLY A 268 -0.10 -12.21 -18.69
CA GLY A 268 0.75 -12.87 -19.68
C GLY A 268 0.67 -14.41 -19.61
N SER A 269 1.32 -15.07 -20.57
CA SER A 269 1.47 -16.52 -20.61
C SER A 269 2.14 -17.07 -19.35
N GLY A 270 1.62 -18.18 -18.80
CA GLY A 270 2.11 -18.78 -17.55
C GLY A 270 1.82 -17.96 -16.29
N SER A 271 0.87 -17.03 -16.34
CA SER A 271 0.40 -16.21 -15.25
C SER A 271 -1.13 -16.33 -15.10
N SER A 272 -1.69 -15.79 -14.04
CA SER A 272 -3.13 -15.85 -13.74
C SER A 272 -3.56 -14.58 -13.01
N ARG A 273 -4.84 -14.50 -12.61
CA ARG A 273 -5.36 -13.45 -11.72
C ARG A 273 -4.61 -13.36 -10.38
N HIS A 274 -3.87 -14.41 -10.00
CA HIS A 274 -3.06 -14.45 -8.77
C HIS A 274 -1.64 -13.90 -8.93
N SER A 275 -1.28 -13.37 -10.10
CA SER A 275 0.03 -12.75 -10.35
C SER A 275 0.40 -11.72 -9.28
N PRO A 276 1.46 -11.91 -8.48
CA PRO A 276 1.85 -10.93 -7.46
C PRO A 276 2.11 -9.55 -8.05
N ARG A 277 2.75 -9.48 -9.22
CA ARG A 277 3.05 -8.22 -9.91
C ARG A 277 1.79 -7.48 -10.37
N ASN A 278 0.81 -8.19 -10.92
CA ASN A 278 -0.44 -7.55 -11.33
C ASN A 278 -1.26 -7.10 -10.12
N ARG A 279 -1.24 -7.88 -9.03
CA ARG A 279 -1.89 -7.50 -7.77
C ARG A 279 -1.27 -6.25 -7.17
N ALA A 280 0.05 -6.14 -7.14
CA ALA A 280 0.73 -4.94 -6.64
C ALA A 280 0.34 -3.68 -7.45
N VAL A 281 0.29 -3.77 -8.78
CA VAL A 281 -0.21 -2.66 -9.61
C VAL A 281 -1.69 -2.37 -9.34
N ALA A 282 -2.53 -3.40 -9.23
CA ALA A 282 -3.97 -3.24 -8.96
C ALA A 282 -4.22 -2.53 -7.63
N GLU A 283 -3.45 -2.82 -6.59
CA GLU A 283 -3.52 -2.17 -5.29
C GLU A 283 -3.25 -0.66 -5.40
N VAL A 284 -2.22 -0.26 -6.14
CA VAL A 284 -1.91 1.18 -6.37
C VAL A 284 -3.04 1.88 -7.15
N LEU A 285 -3.68 1.18 -8.09
CA LEU A 285 -4.83 1.72 -8.82
C LEU A 285 -6.07 1.85 -7.93
N GLN A 286 -6.31 0.87 -7.06
CA GLN A 286 -7.40 0.90 -6.09
C GLN A 286 -7.22 2.02 -5.07
N GLU A 287 -5.99 2.24 -4.59
CA GLU A 287 -5.63 3.38 -3.74
C GLU A 287 -5.93 4.71 -4.44
N ALA A 288 -5.77 4.78 -5.76
CA ALA A 288 -6.11 5.95 -6.56
C ALA A 288 -7.62 6.11 -6.86
N GLY A 289 -8.48 5.23 -6.30
CA GLY A 289 -9.92 5.29 -6.50
C GLY A 289 -10.40 4.66 -7.80
N LEU A 290 -9.59 3.81 -8.43
CA LEU A 290 -9.97 3.03 -9.60
C LEU A 290 -10.39 1.62 -9.17
N GLY A 291 -11.48 1.10 -9.73
CA GLY A 291 -11.82 -0.30 -9.57
C GLY A 291 -10.92 -1.20 -10.42
N THR A 292 -10.78 -2.46 -10.04
CA THR A 292 -9.94 -3.41 -10.78
C THR A 292 -10.62 -4.77 -10.93
N LEU A 293 -10.48 -5.38 -12.09
CA LEU A 293 -10.88 -6.77 -12.35
C LEU A 293 -9.65 -7.56 -12.79
N LEU A 294 -9.16 -8.44 -11.91
CA LEU A 294 -8.17 -9.45 -12.23
C LEU A 294 -8.91 -10.75 -12.52
N PHE A 295 -8.75 -11.32 -13.69
CA PHE A 295 -9.45 -12.57 -14.06
C PHE A 295 -8.57 -13.43 -14.94
N ASP A 296 -8.84 -14.72 -14.93
CA ASP A 296 -8.13 -15.67 -15.78
C ASP A 296 -8.66 -15.56 -17.22
N LEU A 297 -7.77 -15.44 -18.21
CA LEU A 297 -8.15 -15.31 -19.63
C LEU A 297 -8.55 -16.65 -20.28
N LEU A 298 -8.17 -17.75 -19.65
CA LEU A 298 -8.44 -19.11 -20.08
C LEU A 298 -9.00 -19.94 -18.92
N THR A 299 -9.77 -20.95 -19.22
CA THR A 299 -10.14 -21.99 -18.25
C THR A 299 -8.94 -22.88 -17.98
N PRO A 300 -8.87 -23.61 -16.81
CA PRO A 300 -7.79 -24.53 -16.52
C PRO A 300 -7.59 -25.62 -17.59
N ALA A 301 -8.67 -26.04 -18.26
CA ALA A 301 -8.62 -26.99 -19.36
C ALA A 301 -7.98 -26.42 -20.61
N GLU A 302 -8.27 -25.16 -20.93
CA GLU A 302 -7.69 -24.45 -22.08
C GLU A 302 -6.21 -24.11 -21.84
N GLU A 303 -5.85 -23.75 -20.62
CA GLU A 303 -4.48 -23.38 -20.24
C GLU A 303 -3.50 -24.58 -20.32
N ALA A 304 -4.00 -25.80 -20.21
CA ALA A 304 -3.22 -27.02 -20.39
C ALA A 304 -2.62 -27.16 -21.80
N ASP A 305 -3.25 -26.55 -22.82
CA ASP A 305 -2.70 -26.48 -24.17
C ASP A 305 -1.92 -25.16 -24.37
N ARG A 306 -0.60 -25.28 -24.55
CA ARG A 306 0.29 -24.13 -24.75
C ARG A 306 -0.06 -23.27 -25.97
N HIS A 307 -0.74 -23.80 -26.97
CA HIS A 307 -1.19 -22.99 -28.13
C HIS A 307 -2.18 -21.91 -27.69
N ASN A 308 -3.09 -22.20 -26.79
CA ASN A 308 -4.12 -21.27 -26.35
C ASN A 308 -3.51 -20.07 -25.61
N VAL A 309 -2.42 -20.25 -24.86
CA VAL A 309 -1.74 -19.16 -24.11
C VAL A 309 -1.10 -18.11 -25.04
N PHE A 310 -0.89 -18.44 -26.31
CA PHE A 310 -0.36 -17.55 -27.35
C PHE A 310 -1.39 -17.20 -28.44
N ASP A 311 -2.61 -17.75 -28.37
CA ASP A 311 -3.69 -17.37 -29.27
C ASP A 311 -4.29 -16.01 -28.87
N ILE A 312 -3.65 -14.94 -29.37
CA ILE A 312 -4.07 -13.57 -29.08
C ILE A 312 -5.51 -13.31 -29.52
N GLY A 313 -6.02 -14.02 -30.53
CA GLY A 313 -7.41 -13.94 -30.98
C GLY A 313 -8.38 -14.38 -29.89
N THR A 314 -8.14 -15.55 -29.33
CA THR A 314 -8.95 -16.11 -28.23
C THR A 314 -8.83 -15.23 -26.99
N LEU A 315 -7.60 -14.83 -26.58
CA LEU A 315 -7.38 -13.98 -25.41
C LEU A 315 -8.09 -12.62 -25.53
N ALA A 316 -8.00 -11.96 -26.68
CA ALA A 316 -8.70 -10.70 -26.96
C ALA A 316 -10.23 -10.89 -26.95
N GLY A 317 -10.73 -11.98 -27.52
CA GLY A 317 -12.16 -12.32 -27.49
C GLY A 317 -12.68 -12.56 -26.07
N ARG A 318 -11.86 -13.18 -25.18
CA ARG A 318 -12.16 -13.34 -23.74
C ARG A 318 -12.21 -11.99 -23.02
N LEU A 319 -11.23 -11.13 -23.28
CA LEU A 319 -11.18 -9.79 -22.69
C LEU A 319 -12.38 -8.94 -23.14
N ALA A 320 -12.71 -8.94 -24.44
CA ALA A 320 -13.90 -8.26 -24.97
C ALA A 320 -15.22 -8.81 -24.41
N GLY A 321 -15.32 -10.14 -24.21
CA GLY A 321 -16.46 -10.77 -23.55
C GLY A 321 -16.59 -10.32 -22.08
N ALA A 322 -15.48 -10.30 -21.35
CA ALA A 322 -15.43 -9.84 -19.98
C ALA A 322 -15.76 -8.33 -19.88
N THR A 323 -15.38 -7.53 -20.86
CA THR A 323 -15.74 -6.10 -20.94
C THR A 323 -17.25 -5.92 -21.05
N ARG A 324 -17.93 -6.68 -21.91
CA ARG A 324 -19.40 -6.65 -22.00
C ARG A 324 -20.05 -7.07 -20.69
N TRP A 325 -19.57 -8.18 -20.10
CA TRP A 325 -20.05 -8.66 -18.80
C TRP A 325 -19.92 -7.59 -17.70
N LEU A 326 -18.82 -6.81 -17.72
CA LEU A 326 -18.57 -5.74 -16.75
C LEU A 326 -19.47 -4.52 -17.02
N ARG A 327 -19.64 -4.10 -18.29
CA ARG A 327 -20.51 -2.98 -18.68
C ARG A 327 -21.98 -3.20 -18.35
N ASP A 328 -22.46 -4.44 -18.37
CA ASP A 328 -23.83 -4.79 -17.94
C ASP A 328 -24.06 -4.54 -16.43
N ARG A 329 -22.99 -4.34 -15.66
CA ARG A 329 -22.99 -4.19 -14.19
C ARG A 329 -22.48 -2.86 -13.70
N GLU A 330 -21.68 -2.19 -14.50
CA GLU A 330 -20.93 -0.99 -14.15
C GLU A 330 -21.01 0.04 -15.27
N SER A 331 -21.27 1.28 -14.90
CA SER A 331 -21.33 2.40 -15.85
C SER A 331 -20.02 3.18 -15.95
N ALA A 332 -19.02 2.86 -15.13
CA ALA A 332 -17.74 3.55 -15.11
C ALA A 332 -16.89 3.29 -16.37
N PRO A 333 -16.09 4.24 -16.84
CA PRO A 333 -15.17 4.04 -17.95
C PRO A 333 -14.22 2.86 -17.71
N ILE A 334 -13.91 2.09 -18.76
CA ILE A 334 -13.08 0.90 -18.67
C ILE A 334 -11.75 1.13 -19.36
N GLY A 335 -10.66 0.74 -18.70
CA GLY A 335 -9.31 0.65 -19.26
C GLY A 335 -8.75 -0.77 -19.17
N TYR A 336 -7.70 -1.03 -19.96
CA TYR A 336 -6.99 -2.31 -19.96
C TYR A 336 -5.55 -2.17 -19.48
N PHE A 337 -5.15 -3.05 -18.56
CA PHE A 337 -3.75 -3.25 -18.19
C PHE A 337 -3.29 -4.62 -18.69
N GLY A 338 -2.43 -4.65 -19.70
CA GLY A 338 -1.89 -5.87 -20.28
C GLY A 338 -0.45 -6.12 -19.94
N ALA A 339 -0.09 -7.37 -19.62
CA ALA A 339 1.28 -7.78 -19.34
C ALA A 339 1.76 -8.82 -20.37
N SER A 340 2.94 -8.63 -20.95
CA SER A 340 3.54 -9.55 -21.93
C SER A 340 2.56 -9.89 -23.07
N THR A 341 2.17 -11.15 -23.30
CA THR A 341 1.15 -11.56 -24.28
C THR A 341 -0.23 -10.95 -24.01
N GLY A 342 -0.58 -10.72 -22.74
CA GLY A 342 -1.82 -10.04 -22.36
C GLY A 342 -1.89 -8.60 -22.85
N ALA A 343 -0.75 -7.92 -23.08
CA ALA A 343 -0.72 -6.61 -23.68
C ALA A 343 -1.18 -6.64 -25.16
N ALA A 344 -0.79 -7.67 -25.90
CA ALA A 344 -1.26 -7.85 -27.26
C ALA A 344 -2.78 -8.10 -27.31
N ALA A 345 -3.29 -8.91 -26.38
CA ALA A 345 -4.72 -9.16 -26.25
C ALA A 345 -5.49 -7.87 -25.91
N ALA A 346 -4.96 -7.05 -25.00
CA ALA A 346 -5.53 -5.76 -24.61
C ALA A 346 -5.58 -4.77 -25.80
N LEU A 347 -4.48 -4.63 -26.54
CA LEU A 347 -4.42 -3.76 -27.72
C LEU A 347 -5.38 -4.23 -28.83
N ARG A 348 -5.42 -5.54 -29.07
CA ARG A 348 -6.35 -6.11 -30.07
C ARG A 348 -7.80 -5.92 -29.67
N ALA A 349 -8.15 -6.14 -28.41
CA ALA A 349 -9.51 -5.91 -27.91
C ALA A 349 -9.89 -4.41 -27.98
N ALA A 350 -8.96 -3.51 -27.66
CA ALA A 350 -9.17 -2.06 -27.75
C ALA A 350 -9.31 -1.55 -29.20
N ALA A 351 -8.70 -2.24 -30.17
CA ALA A 351 -8.88 -1.93 -31.59
C ALA A 351 -10.32 -2.23 -32.09
N ASP A 352 -11.00 -3.19 -31.46
CA ASP A 352 -12.38 -3.57 -31.78
C ASP A 352 -13.43 -2.82 -30.95
N ASP A 353 -13.01 -2.07 -29.90
CA ASP A 353 -13.89 -1.39 -28.96
C ASP A 353 -13.44 0.06 -28.73
N PRO A 354 -14.06 1.04 -29.45
CA PRO A 354 -13.69 2.45 -29.36
C PRO A 354 -14.02 3.10 -28.00
N ASP A 355 -14.84 2.46 -27.18
CA ASP A 355 -15.25 2.97 -25.86
C ASP A 355 -14.28 2.55 -24.73
N ILE A 356 -13.15 1.94 -25.07
CA ILE A 356 -12.07 1.72 -24.10
C ILE A 356 -11.34 3.05 -23.86
N GLY A 357 -11.34 3.47 -22.59
CA GLY A 357 -10.82 4.80 -22.20
C GLY A 357 -9.31 4.89 -22.17
N ALA A 358 -8.58 3.79 -21.89
CA ALA A 358 -7.12 3.78 -21.87
C ALA A 358 -6.55 2.37 -21.91
N VAL A 359 -5.33 2.23 -22.43
CA VAL A 359 -4.55 0.97 -22.39
C VAL A 359 -3.17 1.23 -21.78
N VAL A 360 -2.74 0.33 -20.88
CA VAL A 360 -1.35 0.27 -20.39
C VAL A 360 -0.78 -1.10 -20.72
N SER A 361 0.37 -1.12 -21.37
CA SER A 361 1.15 -2.30 -21.74
C SER A 361 2.42 -2.36 -20.89
N ARG A 362 2.58 -3.39 -20.04
CA ARG A 362 3.77 -3.62 -19.22
C ARG A 362 4.61 -4.77 -19.79
N GLY A 363 5.83 -4.48 -20.25
CA GLY A 363 6.70 -5.48 -20.87
C GLY A 363 5.99 -6.22 -22.01
N GLY A 364 5.13 -5.49 -22.74
CA GLY A 364 4.20 -6.07 -23.68
C GLY A 364 4.84 -6.54 -24.97
N ARG A 365 4.15 -7.47 -25.63
CA ARG A 365 4.43 -7.98 -26.98
C ARG A 365 3.40 -7.40 -27.96
N PRO A 366 3.43 -6.06 -28.21
CA PRO A 366 2.43 -5.42 -29.08
C PRO A 366 2.51 -5.91 -30.53
N ASP A 367 3.67 -6.42 -30.96
CA ASP A 367 3.85 -7.08 -32.25
C ASP A 367 2.87 -8.24 -32.50
N LEU A 368 2.44 -8.93 -31.43
CA LEU A 368 1.46 -10.01 -31.52
C LEU A 368 0.01 -9.54 -31.73
N ALA A 369 -0.27 -8.23 -31.56
CA ALA A 369 -1.57 -7.67 -31.90
C ALA A 369 -1.77 -7.59 -33.43
N GLY A 370 -0.70 -7.72 -34.20
CA GLY A 370 -0.71 -7.73 -35.66
C GLY A 370 -1.11 -6.37 -36.26
N PRO A 371 -1.72 -6.35 -37.46
CA PRO A 371 -2.02 -5.11 -38.17
C PRO A 371 -3.15 -4.27 -37.53
N ARG A 372 -3.65 -4.65 -36.34
CA ARG A 372 -4.73 -3.97 -35.64
C ARG A 372 -4.27 -2.79 -34.77
N LEU A 373 -2.97 -2.56 -34.66
CA LEU A 373 -2.42 -1.43 -33.89
C LEU A 373 -2.89 -0.06 -34.41
N ASP A 374 -3.03 0.08 -35.74
CA ASP A 374 -3.52 1.29 -36.38
C ASP A 374 -4.98 1.65 -36.01
N ASP A 375 -5.78 0.65 -35.61
CA ASP A 375 -7.20 0.78 -35.28
C ASP A 375 -7.41 1.15 -33.79
N VAL A 376 -6.39 1.05 -32.95
CA VAL A 376 -6.47 1.41 -31.53
C VAL A 376 -6.73 2.91 -31.40
N ARG A 377 -7.82 3.26 -30.72
CA ARG A 377 -8.22 4.66 -30.45
C ARG A 377 -7.93 5.08 -29.01
N ALA A 378 -7.91 4.12 -28.10
CA ALA A 378 -7.64 4.34 -26.69
C ALA A 378 -6.23 4.90 -26.47
N PRO A 379 -6.07 5.99 -25.68
CA PRO A 379 -4.76 6.45 -25.24
C PRO A 379 -3.94 5.29 -24.69
N THR A 380 -2.73 5.10 -25.19
CA THR A 380 -1.91 3.90 -24.92
C THR A 380 -0.56 4.24 -24.33
N LEU A 381 -0.26 3.67 -23.15
CA LEU A 381 1.03 3.75 -22.49
C LEU A 381 1.78 2.41 -22.64
N LEU A 382 2.98 2.48 -23.21
CA LEU A 382 3.91 1.34 -23.35
C LEU A 382 5.00 1.48 -22.28
N ILE A 383 5.12 0.53 -21.36
CA ILE A 383 6.14 0.52 -20.29
C ILE A 383 7.06 -0.67 -20.52
N VAL A 384 8.35 -0.42 -20.69
CA VAL A 384 9.33 -1.47 -21.01
C VAL A 384 10.56 -1.34 -20.12
N GLY A 385 11.11 -2.47 -19.70
CA GLY A 385 12.41 -2.52 -18.99
C GLY A 385 13.57 -2.16 -19.91
N GLY A 386 14.45 -1.26 -19.45
CA GLY A 386 15.60 -0.80 -20.25
C GLY A 386 16.62 -1.90 -20.57
N ALA A 387 16.65 -2.97 -19.76
CA ALA A 387 17.49 -4.15 -20.01
C ALA A 387 16.80 -5.19 -20.92
N ASP A 388 15.51 -5.07 -21.21
CA ASP A 388 14.77 -5.94 -22.15
C ASP A 388 14.81 -5.37 -23.56
N THR A 389 15.99 -5.36 -24.15
CA THR A 389 16.28 -4.68 -25.42
C THR A 389 15.43 -5.17 -26.59
N MET A 390 15.18 -6.47 -26.67
CA MET A 390 14.34 -7.05 -27.73
C MET A 390 12.90 -6.53 -27.63
N VAL A 391 12.30 -6.56 -26.45
CA VAL A 391 10.94 -6.07 -26.24
C VAL A 391 10.87 -4.56 -26.41
N LEU A 392 11.93 -3.83 -26.06
CA LEU A 392 12.04 -2.39 -26.27
C LEU A 392 11.94 -2.02 -27.75
N ASP A 393 12.64 -2.75 -28.62
CA ASP A 393 12.59 -2.50 -30.07
C ASP A 393 11.21 -2.82 -30.66
N LEU A 394 10.55 -3.88 -30.19
CA LEU A 394 9.17 -4.21 -30.56
C LEU A 394 8.18 -3.12 -30.15
N ASN A 395 8.37 -2.54 -28.97
CA ASN A 395 7.50 -1.46 -28.47
C ASN A 395 7.76 -0.13 -29.22
N ARG A 396 8.99 0.16 -29.60
CA ARG A 396 9.29 1.32 -30.48
C ARG A 396 8.61 1.19 -31.85
N ALA A 397 8.68 -0.01 -32.43
CA ALA A 397 8.00 -0.29 -33.70
C ALA A 397 6.47 -0.17 -33.58
N ALA A 398 5.90 -0.67 -32.49
CA ALA A 398 4.46 -0.55 -32.22
C ALA A 398 4.04 0.90 -31.96
N GLN A 399 4.84 1.67 -31.23
CA GLN A 399 4.62 3.09 -30.99
C GLN A 399 4.49 3.88 -32.30
N ALA A 400 5.32 3.57 -33.29
CA ALA A 400 5.27 4.22 -34.62
C ALA A 400 4.00 3.86 -35.41
N GLN A 401 3.34 2.74 -35.11
CA GLN A 401 2.11 2.30 -35.77
C GLN A 401 0.85 2.84 -35.10
N LEU A 402 0.88 3.02 -33.77
CA LEU A 402 -0.26 3.56 -33.02
C LEU A 402 -0.59 4.98 -33.48
N ARG A 403 -1.87 5.24 -33.83
CA ARG A 403 -2.38 6.55 -34.25
C ARG A 403 -3.06 7.32 -33.14
N CYS A 404 -3.38 6.66 -32.03
CA CYS A 404 -3.93 7.30 -30.84
C CYS A 404 -2.84 8.07 -30.09
N GLU A 405 -3.24 8.84 -29.07
CA GLU A 405 -2.32 9.36 -28.08
C GLU A 405 -1.53 8.20 -27.47
N ASN A 406 -0.21 8.25 -27.56
CA ASN A 406 0.62 7.16 -27.04
C ASN A 406 1.94 7.68 -26.46
N ARG A 407 2.47 6.89 -25.52
CA ARG A 407 3.74 7.19 -24.84
C ARG A 407 4.50 5.90 -24.57
N LEU A 408 5.81 5.95 -24.78
CA LEU A 408 6.75 4.88 -24.41
C LEU A 408 7.59 5.33 -23.22
N GLU A 409 7.48 4.59 -22.12
CA GLU A 409 8.26 4.78 -20.91
C GLU A 409 9.24 3.64 -20.71
N ILE A 410 10.51 3.99 -20.52
CA ILE A 410 11.59 3.03 -20.30
C ILE A 410 11.96 3.08 -18.82
N VAL A 411 11.86 1.94 -18.12
CA VAL A 411 12.32 1.82 -16.73
C VAL A 411 13.80 1.42 -16.75
N PRO A 412 14.73 2.31 -16.38
CA PRO A 412 16.16 2.06 -16.48
C PRO A 412 16.59 0.83 -15.69
N GLY A 413 17.40 -0.04 -16.29
CA GLY A 413 17.96 -1.23 -15.65
C GLY A 413 16.96 -2.37 -15.40
N ALA A 414 15.66 -2.16 -15.58
CA ALA A 414 14.66 -3.19 -15.37
C ALA A 414 14.69 -4.24 -16.49
N THR A 415 14.51 -5.51 -16.12
CA THR A 415 14.31 -6.64 -17.02
C THR A 415 12.84 -6.82 -17.39
N HIS A 416 12.51 -7.89 -18.13
CA HIS A 416 11.13 -8.18 -18.57
C HIS A 416 10.12 -8.29 -17.43
N LEU A 417 10.52 -8.79 -16.29
CA LEU A 417 9.64 -9.06 -15.16
C LEU A 417 9.56 -7.90 -14.14
N PHE A 418 10.42 -6.89 -14.26
CA PHE A 418 10.49 -5.74 -13.35
C PHE A 418 10.71 -6.18 -11.89
N GLU A 419 11.64 -7.12 -11.68
CA GLU A 419 11.98 -7.67 -10.35
C GLU A 419 13.04 -6.85 -9.61
N GLU A 420 13.65 -5.91 -10.29
CA GLU A 420 14.65 -5.01 -9.73
C GLU A 420 14.00 -4.04 -8.71
N PRO A 421 14.71 -3.69 -7.64
CA PRO A 421 14.17 -2.81 -6.60
C PRO A 421 13.59 -1.51 -7.16
N GLY A 422 12.34 -1.19 -6.83
CA GLY A 422 11.63 0.01 -7.29
C GLY A 422 11.14 -0.02 -8.74
N ALA A 423 11.48 -1.04 -9.54
CA ALA A 423 11.06 -1.13 -10.93
C ALA A 423 9.55 -1.33 -11.07
N LEU A 424 8.97 -2.22 -10.26
CA LEU A 424 7.53 -2.46 -10.28
C LEU A 424 6.74 -1.28 -9.70
N ASP A 425 7.27 -0.59 -8.68
CA ASP A 425 6.67 0.62 -8.13
C ASP A 425 6.57 1.72 -9.19
N ARG A 426 7.64 1.87 -9.98
CA ARG A 426 7.64 2.82 -11.11
C ARG A 426 6.59 2.45 -12.16
N VAL A 427 6.41 1.17 -12.48
CA VAL A 427 5.32 0.70 -13.38
C VAL A 427 3.97 1.06 -12.81
N ALA A 428 3.73 0.80 -11.53
CA ALA A 428 2.46 1.06 -10.86
C ALA A 428 2.13 2.57 -10.86
N ASP A 429 3.11 3.42 -10.56
CA ASP A 429 2.95 4.88 -10.60
C ASP A 429 2.63 5.41 -11.99
N LEU A 430 3.32 4.92 -13.02
CA LEU A 430 3.06 5.29 -14.41
C LEU A 430 1.66 4.86 -14.85
N ALA A 431 1.25 3.63 -14.52
CA ALA A 431 -0.09 3.13 -14.82
C ALA A 431 -1.17 3.93 -14.09
N ARG A 432 -0.95 4.25 -12.79
CA ARG A 432 -1.84 5.09 -11.99
C ARG A 432 -2.04 6.46 -12.63
N GLN A 433 -0.96 7.15 -12.98
CA GLN A 433 -1.03 8.47 -13.62
C GLN A 433 -1.81 8.40 -14.93
N TRP A 434 -1.53 7.39 -15.77
CA TRP A 434 -2.18 7.23 -17.06
C TRP A 434 -3.68 7.00 -16.92
N PHE A 435 -4.09 6.02 -16.11
CA PHE A 435 -5.50 5.71 -15.93
C PHE A 435 -6.28 6.82 -15.22
N THR A 436 -5.70 7.49 -14.22
CA THR A 436 -6.38 8.63 -13.59
C THR A 436 -6.58 9.79 -14.56
N THR A 437 -5.66 10.04 -15.48
CA THR A 437 -5.83 11.08 -16.51
C THR A 437 -6.93 10.73 -17.50
N HIS A 438 -6.98 9.49 -17.97
CA HIS A 438 -7.84 9.14 -19.11
C HIS A 438 -9.18 8.48 -18.74
N LEU A 439 -9.34 7.96 -17.52
CA LEU A 439 -10.60 7.38 -17.07
C LEU A 439 -11.44 8.33 -16.21
N THR A 440 -10.88 9.46 -15.74
CA THR A 440 -11.63 10.45 -14.95
C THR A 440 -12.10 11.66 -15.76
N ALA A 441 -11.62 11.85 -16.97
CA ALA A 441 -11.87 13.03 -17.81
C ALA A 441 -13.26 13.07 -18.50
N GLY A 442 -14.24 12.27 -18.02
CA GLY A 442 -15.56 12.09 -18.65
C GLY A 442 -16.73 12.86 -18.03
N SER A 443 -16.56 14.05 -17.44
CA SER A 443 -17.67 14.77 -16.80
C SER A 443 -17.94 16.20 -17.28
N ASP A 444 -17.49 16.60 -18.49
CA ASP A 444 -18.08 17.79 -19.13
C ASP A 444 -18.14 17.62 -20.65
N PRO A 445 -19.37 17.66 -21.27
CA PRO A 445 -19.48 17.82 -22.70
C PRO A 445 -19.01 19.23 -23.10
N PRO A 446 -18.34 19.42 -24.24
CA PRO A 446 -17.91 20.73 -24.67
C PRO A 446 -19.11 21.64 -24.82
N THR A 447 -19.12 22.73 -24.06
CA THR A 447 -20.13 23.79 -24.13
C THR A 447 -20.21 24.30 -25.57
N SER A 448 -21.34 24.06 -26.21
CA SER A 448 -21.66 24.57 -27.55
C SER A 448 -21.52 26.09 -27.57
N ALA A 449 -20.56 26.57 -28.33
CA ALA A 449 -20.40 27.99 -28.63
C ALA A 449 -21.71 28.58 -29.18
N HIS A 450 -22.34 29.46 -28.43
CA HIS A 450 -23.44 30.28 -28.86
C HIS A 450 -22.99 31.11 -30.08
N ARG A 451 -23.54 30.77 -31.24
CA ARG A 451 -23.57 31.71 -32.39
C ARG A 451 -24.44 32.87 -32.02
N ALA A 452 -23.85 34.05 -31.92
CA ALA A 452 -24.57 35.33 -31.89
C ALA A 452 -25.25 35.57 -33.27
N PRO A 453 -26.50 36.07 -33.32
CA PRO A 453 -27.10 36.44 -34.56
C PRO A 453 -26.59 37.87 -34.96
N HIS A 454 -26.19 37.94 -36.22
CA HIS A 454 -26.00 39.23 -36.89
C HIS A 454 -27.33 39.96 -37.07
N HIS A 455 -27.39 41.19 -36.60
CA HIS A 455 -28.19 42.29 -37.16
C HIS A 455 -27.29 43.48 -37.40
#